data_c7dbe12ffaeef7be7a19abee8c56af7e
#
_entry.id   c7dbe12ffaeef7be7a19abee8c56af7e
#
_cell.length_a   1.000
_cell.length_b   1.000
_cell.length_c   1.000
_cell.angle_alpha   90.00
_cell.angle_beta   90.00
_cell.angle_gamma   90.00
#
_symmetry.space_group_name_H-M   'P 1'
#
loop_
_entity.id
_entity.type
_entity.pdbx_description
1 polymer ?
#
loop_
_entity_poly.entity_id
_entity_poly.type
_entity_poly.pdbx_seq_one_letter_code
_entity_poly.pdbx_strand_id
1 'polypeptide(L)'
;MTEDALLALLGALKDRVAGITDTALAGRDGLVITSGTASIDPDNLAALAAASLGLAQRMSAQLGKGTLREITTRSSGGIVVVYPVGTSALLVVVGDEGLDSVRLHEESRPTVKAIEVLLKRGQPGIGGAGMAAS
;
A
#
# COMPACT_ATOMS: atom_id res chain seq x y z
N MET A 1 -1.01 7.14 18.00
CA MET A 1 -1.23 5.75 18.35
C MET A 1 -1.42 4.91 17.10
N THR A 2 -2.44 5.17 16.30
CA THR A 2 -2.63 4.41 15.07
C THR A 2 -1.46 4.58 14.11
N GLU A 3 -0.93 5.79 14.01
CA GLU A 3 0.19 6.05 13.13
C GLU A 3 1.43 5.26 13.54
N ASP A 4 1.70 5.16 14.83
CA ASP A 4 2.83 4.38 15.32
C ASP A 4 2.66 2.90 15.00
N ALA A 5 1.44 2.39 15.11
CA ALA A 5 1.15 1.01 14.77
C ALA A 5 1.32 0.74 13.28
N LEU A 6 0.91 1.71 12.44
CA LEU A 6 1.11 1.59 10.99
C LEU A 6 2.58 1.58 10.63
N LEU A 7 3.37 2.49 11.22
CA LEU A 7 4.81 2.50 11.00
C LEU A 7 5.47 1.20 11.43
N ALA A 8 5.01 0.62 12.54
CA ALA A 8 5.54 -0.65 13.01
C ALA A 8 5.26 -1.77 12.02
N LEU A 9 4.09 -1.77 11.39
CA LEU A 9 3.75 -2.77 10.38
C LEU A 9 4.63 -2.62 9.13
N LEU A 10 4.86 -1.39 8.69
CA LEU A 10 5.74 -1.14 7.55
C LEU A 10 7.17 -1.55 7.86
N GLY A 11 7.65 -1.24 9.06
CA GLY A 11 8.98 -1.63 9.49
C GLY A 11 9.15 -3.14 9.59
N ALA A 12 8.14 -3.83 10.10
CA ALA A 12 8.17 -5.28 10.18
C ALA A 12 8.20 -5.93 8.80
N LEU A 13 7.45 -5.39 7.85
CA LEU A 13 7.48 -5.89 6.48
C LEU A 13 8.89 -5.72 5.88
N LYS A 14 9.48 -4.55 6.07
CA LYS A 14 10.82 -4.27 5.57
C LYS A 14 11.85 -5.21 6.20
N ASP A 15 11.71 -5.54 7.47
CA ASP A 15 12.64 -6.44 8.16
C ASP A 15 12.50 -7.89 7.70
N ARG A 16 11.30 -8.29 7.31
CA ARG A 16 11.03 -9.68 6.93
C ARG A 16 11.31 -9.99 5.48
N VAL A 17 11.41 -8.97 4.64
CA VAL A 17 11.59 -9.15 3.20
C VAL A 17 12.86 -8.46 2.76
N ALA A 18 13.84 -9.26 2.33
CA ALA A 18 15.11 -8.72 1.88
C ALA A 18 14.91 -7.90 0.60
N GLY A 19 15.59 -6.77 0.51
CA GLY A 19 15.59 -5.94 -0.69
C GLY A 19 14.59 -4.80 -0.69
N ILE A 20 13.73 -4.69 0.32
CA ILE A 20 12.84 -3.53 0.42
C ILE A 20 13.68 -2.33 0.84
N THR A 21 13.57 -1.24 0.08
CA THR A 21 14.28 0.00 0.38
C THR A 21 13.37 1.07 0.95
N ASP A 22 12.12 1.12 0.50
CA ASP A 22 11.18 2.15 0.90
C ASP A 22 9.77 1.58 0.95
N THR A 23 8.94 2.14 1.84
CA THR A 23 7.52 1.81 1.92
C THR A 23 6.73 3.08 2.12
N ALA A 24 5.49 3.09 1.64
CA ALA A 24 4.58 4.20 1.88
C ALA A 24 3.15 3.68 1.93
N LEU A 25 2.37 4.28 2.81
CA LEU A 25 0.94 4.04 2.90
C LEU A 25 0.24 5.33 2.53
N ALA A 26 -0.71 5.28 1.62
CA ALA A 26 -1.38 6.46 1.12
C ALA A 26 -2.87 6.20 0.93
N GLY A 27 -3.63 7.28 0.81
CA GLY A 27 -5.02 7.18 0.42
C GLY A 27 -5.14 7.05 -1.09
N ARG A 28 -6.32 6.65 -1.56
CA ARG A 28 -6.60 6.58 -3.00
C ARG A 28 -6.53 7.95 -3.66
N ASP A 29 -6.61 9.01 -2.87
CA ASP A 29 -6.46 10.39 -3.33
C ASP A 29 -4.99 10.77 -3.57
N GLY A 30 -4.05 9.89 -3.27
CA GLY A 30 -2.63 10.14 -3.47
C GLY A 30 -1.96 10.84 -2.31
N LEU A 31 -2.65 11.03 -1.18
CA LEU A 31 -2.07 11.70 -0.01
C LEU A 31 -1.44 10.68 0.93
N VAL A 32 -0.22 10.95 1.37
CA VAL A 32 0.52 10.06 2.26
C VAL A 32 -0.15 9.99 3.63
N ILE A 33 -0.32 8.75 4.12
CA ILE A 33 -0.77 8.50 5.49
C ILE A 33 0.46 8.35 6.39
N THR A 34 1.39 7.49 5.98
CA THR A 34 2.68 7.35 6.67
C THR A 34 3.68 6.73 5.71
N SER A 35 4.96 6.85 6.01
CA SER A 35 5.98 6.34 5.09
C SER A 35 7.26 5.96 5.82
N GLY A 36 7.99 5.01 5.24
CA GLY A 36 9.33 4.63 5.67
C GLY A 36 10.29 4.79 4.51
N THR A 37 10.40 6.01 3.98
CA THR A 37 11.28 6.30 2.86
C THR A 37 12.63 6.84 3.34
N ALA A 38 13.69 6.48 2.63
CA ALA A 38 15.03 6.97 2.92
C ALA A 38 15.44 8.10 1.99
N SER A 39 15.29 7.90 0.70
CA SER A 39 15.75 8.87 -0.30
C SER A 39 14.68 9.27 -1.30
N ILE A 40 13.51 8.66 -1.23
CA ILE A 40 12.42 8.92 -2.17
C ILE A 40 11.46 9.90 -1.54
N ASP A 41 10.96 10.86 -2.33
CA ASP A 41 9.92 11.77 -1.88
C ASP A 41 8.61 10.99 -1.75
N PRO A 42 8.10 10.79 -0.54
CA PRO A 42 6.90 9.99 -0.36
C PRO A 42 5.65 10.58 -0.98
N ASP A 43 5.55 11.90 -1.05
CA ASP A 43 4.37 12.54 -1.65
C ASP A 43 4.30 12.26 -3.15
N ASN A 44 5.42 12.35 -3.84
CA ASN A 44 5.50 12.05 -5.26
C ASN A 44 5.20 10.58 -5.52
N LEU A 45 5.79 9.71 -4.72
CA LEU A 45 5.58 8.27 -4.85
C LEU A 45 4.11 7.91 -4.65
N ALA A 46 3.48 8.49 -3.64
CA ALA A 46 2.07 8.22 -3.35
C ALA A 46 1.15 8.68 -4.48
N ALA A 47 1.42 9.86 -5.04
CA ALA A 47 0.61 10.37 -6.13
C ALA A 47 0.69 9.49 -7.37
N LEU A 48 1.90 9.07 -7.73
CA LEU A 48 2.10 8.20 -8.88
C LEU A 48 1.48 6.81 -8.66
N ALA A 49 1.63 6.27 -7.46
CA ALA A 49 1.06 4.98 -7.12
C ALA A 49 -0.46 5.01 -7.18
N ALA A 50 -1.08 6.07 -6.67
CA ALA A 50 -2.53 6.20 -6.70
C ALA A 50 -3.05 6.29 -8.14
N ALA A 51 -2.38 7.05 -8.99
CA ALA A 51 -2.74 7.16 -10.40
C ALA A 51 -2.62 5.80 -11.10
N SER A 52 -1.54 5.08 -10.84
CA SER A 52 -1.30 3.76 -11.42
C SER A 52 -2.38 2.77 -10.98
N LEU A 53 -2.74 2.79 -9.71
CA LEU A 53 -3.76 1.90 -9.17
C LEU A 53 -5.11 2.17 -9.83
N GLY A 54 -5.47 3.43 -9.99
CA GLY A 54 -6.71 3.80 -10.64
C GLY A 54 -6.79 3.28 -12.08
N LEU A 55 -5.71 3.45 -12.83
CA LEU A 55 -5.65 2.98 -14.21
C LEU A 55 -5.73 1.45 -14.29
N ALA A 56 -5.00 0.76 -13.43
CA ALA A 56 -4.99 -0.70 -13.42
C ALA A 56 -6.37 -1.26 -13.04
N GLN A 57 -7.06 -0.62 -12.09
CA GLN A 57 -8.41 -1.03 -11.72
C GLN A 57 -9.38 -0.90 -12.86
N ARG A 58 -9.28 0.18 -13.63
CA ARG A 58 -10.13 0.38 -14.80
C ARG A 58 -9.87 -0.69 -15.86
N MET A 59 -8.60 -1.04 -16.07
CA MET A 59 -8.27 -2.11 -17.00
C MET A 59 -8.85 -3.44 -16.56
N SER A 60 -8.70 -3.79 -15.28
CA SER A 60 -9.25 -5.05 -14.76
C SER A 60 -10.76 -5.11 -14.93
N ALA A 61 -11.44 -4.02 -14.64
CA ALA A 61 -12.89 -3.96 -14.75
C ALA A 61 -13.32 -4.10 -16.22
N GLN A 62 -12.64 -3.40 -17.11
CA GLN A 62 -12.97 -3.43 -18.53
C GLN A 62 -12.75 -4.80 -19.15
N LEU A 63 -11.75 -5.52 -18.70
CA LEU A 63 -11.44 -6.86 -19.18
C LEU A 63 -12.23 -7.96 -18.47
N GLY A 64 -13.01 -7.61 -17.46
CA GLY A 64 -13.79 -8.59 -16.70
C GLY A 64 -12.93 -9.56 -15.92
N LYS A 65 -11.75 -9.13 -15.45
CA LYS A 65 -10.80 -10.02 -14.80
C LYS A 65 -10.93 -10.04 -13.27
N GLY A 66 -11.96 -9.40 -12.74
CA GLY A 66 -12.21 -9.43 -11.30
C GLY A 66 -11.51 -8.30 -10.55
N THR A 67 -11.18 -8.55 -9.30
CA THR A 67 -10.59 -7.54 -8.42
C THR A 67 -9.08 -7.45 -8.62
N LEU A 68 -8.59 -6.24 -8.78
CA LEU A 68 -7.14 -6.00 -8.90
C LEU A 68 -6.45 -6.36 -7.59
N ARG A 69 -5.40 -7.14 -7.67
CA ARG A 69 -4.66 -7.57 -6.48
C ARG A 69 -3.40 -6.76 -6.25
N GLU A 70 -2.71 -6.37 -7.32
CA GLU A 70 -1.47 -5.61 -7.21
C GLU A 70 -1.05 -5.07 -8.55
N ILE A 71 -0.13 -4.09 -8.50
CA ILE A 71 0.56 -3.61 -9.69
C ILE A 71 2.04 -3.76 -9.44
N THR A 72 2.76 -4.35 -10.39
CA THR A 72 4.20 -4.51 -10.29
C THR A 72 4.86 -3.78 -11.46
N THR A 73 5.76 -2.85 -11.12
CA THR A 73 6.57 -2.14 -12.12
C THR A 73 8.01 -2.59 -11.97
N ARG A 74 8.53 -3.27 -12.97
CA ARG A 74 9.92 -3.72 -12.99
C ARG A 74 10.77 -2.77 -13.81
N SER A 75 11.86 -2.33 -13.21
CA SER A 75 12.83 -1.48 -13.88
C SER A 75 14.21 -2.11 -13.75
N SER A 76 15.18 -1.63 -14.52
CA SER A 76 16.52 -2.22 -14.49
C SER A 76 17.20 -2.12 -13.12
N GLY A 77 16.83 -1.12 -12.32
CA GLY A 77 17.42 -0.90 -10.99
C GLY A 77 16.56 -1.35 -9.82
N GLY A 78 15.40 -1.92 -10.07
CA GLY A 78 14.55 -2.34 -8.97
C GLY A 78 13.10 -2.53 -9.36
N ILE A 79 12.23 -2.54 -8.35
CA ILE A 79 10.84 -2.90 -8.54
C ILE A 79 9.96 -2.08 -7.60
N VAL A 80 8.78 -1.71 -8.07
CA VAL A 80 7.77 -1.05 -7.24
C VAL A 80 6.51 -1.90 -7.31
N VAL A 81 5.97 -2.23 -6.14
CA VAL A 81 4.72 -3.00 -6.07
C VAL A 81 3.70 -2.17 -5.30
N VAL A 82 2.49 -2.04 -5.85
CA VAL A 82 1.40 -1.30 -5.22
C VAL A 82 0.28 -2.27 -4.91
N TYR A 83 -0.13 -2.29 -3.64
CA TYR A 83 -1.21 -3.15 -3.18
C TYR A 83 -2.40 -2.30 -2.76
N PRO A 84 -3.61 -2.63 -3.24
CA PRO A 84 -4.82 -2.02 -2.68
C PRO A 84 -4.97 -2.41 -1.21
N VAL A 85 -5.39 -1.46 -0.39
CA VAL A 85 -5.69 -1.71 1.01
C VAL A 85 -7.16 -1.30 1.22
N GLY A 86 -8.04 -2.30 1.19
CA GLY A 86 -9.48 -2.02 1.19
C GLY A 86 -9.86 -1.19 -0.02
N THR A 87 -10.80 -0.27 0.16
CA THR A 87 -11.29 0.59 -0.93
C THR A 87 -10.75 2.02 -0.85
N SER A 88 -10.06 2.38 0.23
CA SER A 88 -9.69 3.78 0.47
C SER A 88 -8.20 4.04 0.52
N ALA A 89 -7.36 3.00 0.56
CA ALA A 89 -5.93 3.18 0.74
C ALA A 89 -5.11 2.27 -0.17
N LEU A 90 -3.81 2.49 -0.17
CA LEU A 90 -2.87 1.68 -0.92
C LEU A 90 -1.52 1.61 -0.19
N LEU A 91 -0.83 0.50 -0.39
CA LEU A 91 0.51 0.28 0.16
C LEU A 91 1.49 0.21 -1.01
N VAL A 92 2.57 0.99 -0.93
CA VAL A 92 3.62 1.00 -1.95
C VAL A 92 4.87 0.40 -1.34
N VAL A 93 5.47 -0.56 -2.03
CA VAL A 93 6.72 -1.18 -1.63
C VAL A 93 7.73 -0.98 -2.74
N VAL A 94 8.86 -0.38 -2.42
CA VAL A 94 9.95 -0.17 -3.36
C VAL A 94 11.09 -1.09 -2.96
N GLY A 95 11.64 -1.80 -3.94
CA GLY A 95 12.75 -2.70 -3.71
C GLY A 95 13.86 -2.51 -4.72
N ASP A 96 15.06 -2.94 -4.34
CA ASP A 96 16.19 -2.95 -5.25
C ASP A 96 16.18 -4.26 -6.07
N GLU A 97 17.25 -4.49 -6.82
CA GLU A 97 17.36 -5.68 -7.66
C GLU A 97 17.35 -6.99 -6.86
N GLY A 98 17.69 -6.91 -5.58
CA GLY A 98 17.71 -8.07 -4.69
C GLY A 98 16.41 -8.35 -3.99
N LEU A 99 15.30 -7.70 -4.36
CA LEU A 99 14.03 -7.90 -3.70
C LEU A 99 13.56 -9.35 -3.82
N ASP A 100 13.24 -9.96 -2.67
CA ASP A 100 12.67 -11.30 -2.62
C ASP A 100 11.17 -11.19 -2.89
N SER A 101 10.80 -11.35 -4.15
CA SER A 101 9.41 -11.18 -4.60
C SER A 101 8.47 -12.21 -4.02
N VAL A 102 8.93 -13.44 -3.87
CA VAL A 102 8.10 -14.51 -3.31
C VAL A 102 7.78 -14.20 -1.86
N ARG A 103 8.80 -13.82 -1.11
CA ARG A 103 8.65 -13.47 0.30
C ARG A 103 7.74 -12.25 0.45
N LEU A 104 7.90 -11.27 -0.44
CA LEU A 104 7.05 -10.08 -0.42
C LEU A 104 5.58 -10.45 -0.58
N HIS A 105 5.25 -11.31 -1.53
CA HIS A 105 3.87 -11.74 -1.72
C HIS A 105 3.31 -12.45 -0.51
N GLU A 106 4.13 -13.27 0.14
CA GLU A 106 3.70 -13.98 1.34
C GLU A 106 3.45 -13.03 2.51
N GLU A 107 4.37 -12.09 2.72
CA GLU A 107 4.29 -11.19 3.87
C GLU A 107 3.34 -10.02 3.66
N SER A 108 3.08 -9.63 2.41
CA SER A 108 2.21 -8.49 2.13
C SER A 108 0.75 -8.77 2.48
N ARG A 109 0.29 -9.99 2.31
CA ARG A 109 -1.11 -10.32 2.58
C ARG A 109 -1.53 -10.05 4.02
N PRO A 110 -0.85 -10.60 5.03
CA PRO A 110 -1.22 -10.29 6.41
C PRO A 110 -0.96 -8.83 6.77
N THR A 111 0.07 -8.22 6.20
CA THR A 111 0.38 -6.81 6.43
C THR A 111 -0.77 -5.92 5.95
N VAL A 112 -1.24 -6.14 4.73
CA VAL A 112 -2.35 -5.36 4.17
C VAL A 112 -3.61 -5.51 5.03
N LYS A 113 -3.91 -6.72 5.47
CA LYS A 113 -5.08 -6.95 6.33
C LYS A 113 -4.95 -6.22 7.66
N ALA A 114 -3.77 -6.27 8.26
CA ALA A 114 -3.53 -5.58 9.53
C ALA A 114 -3.64 -4.07 9.37
N ILE A 115 -3.13 -3.52 8.28
CA ILE A 115 -3.24 -2.11 7.98
C ILE A 115 -4.70 -1.71 7.82
N GLU A 116 -5.47 -2.51 7.09
CA GLU A 116 -6.87 -2.23 6.86
C GLU A 116 -7.66 -2.15 8.17
N VAL A 117 -7.39 -3.06 9.09
CA VAL A 117 -8.02 -3.05 10.40
C VAL A 117 -7.67 -1.77 11.16
N LEU A 118 -6.40 -1.37 11.15
CA LEU A 118 -5.98 -0.16 11.85
C LEU A 118 -6.58 1.10 11.25
N LEU A 119 -6.70 1.17 9.93
CA LEU A 119 -7.28 2.32 9.27
C LEU A 119 -8.76 2.48 9.61
N LYS A 120 -9.50 1.38 9.70
CA LYS A 120 -10.89 1.42 10.10
C LYS A 120 -11.04 1.91 11.53
N ARG A 121 -10.18 1.47 12.43
CA ARG A 121 -10.20 1.91 13.82
C ARG A 121 -9.85 3.38 13.98
N GLY A 122 -8.99 3.88 13.09
CA GLY A 122 -8.53 5.26 13.13
C GLY A 122 -9.47 6.27 12.49
N GLN A 123 -10.68 5.88 12.09
CA GLN A 123 -11.63 6.77 11.43
C GLN A 123 -12.88 6.93 12.30
N PRO A 124 -12.79 7.68 13.40
CA PRO A 124 -13.87 7.75 14.37
C PRO A 124 -15.17 8.31 13.81
N GLY A 125 -15.11 9.29 12.99
CA GLY A 125 -16.31 9.89 12.43
C GLY A 125 -17.11 8.93 11.58
N ILE A 126 -16.41 8.18 10.80
CA ILE A 126 -17.03 7.24 9.92
C ILE A 126 -17.66 6.13 10.72
N GLY A 127 -16.92 5.61 11.67
CA GLY A 127 -17.41 4.55 12.48
C GLY A 127 -18.66 4.92 13.20
N GLY A 128 -18.73 6.12 13.73
CA GLY A 128 -19.87 6.51 14.48
C GLY A 128 -21.02 6.96 13.65
N ALA A 129 -20.77 7.98 12.87
CA ALA A 129 -21.87 8.64 12.22
C ALA A 129 -22.24 7.98 10.95
N GLY A 130 -21.27 7.70 10.17
CA GLY A 130 -21.55 7.18 8.88
C GLY A 130 -22.23 5.86 8.97
N MET A 131 -21.84 5.13 9.90
CA MET A 131 -22.36 3.86 10.00
C MET A 131 -23.72 3.81 10.46
N ALA A 132 -24.03 4.68 11.35
CA ALA A 132 -25.38 4.76 11.81
C ALA A 132 -26.29 5.01 10.66
N ALA A 133 -25.85 5.73 9.72
CA ALA A 133 -26.68 6.04 8.58
C ALA A 133 -26.65 4.91 7.57
N SER A 134 -25.76 4.09 7.69
CA SER A 134 -25.69 3.05 6.73
C SER A 134 -26.22 1.76 7.24
#